data_9e9cba58b904c817ecfb9ac9b43a6a9b
#
_entry.id   9e9cba58b904c817ecfb9ac9b43a6a9b
#
_cell.length_a   1.000
_cell.length_b   1.000
_cell.length_c   1.000
_cell.angle_alpha   90.00
_cell.angle_beta   90.00
_cell.angle_gamma   90.00
#
_symmetry.space_group_name_H-M   'P 1'
#
loop_
_entity.id
_entity.type
_entity.pdbx_description
1 polymer ?
#
loop_
_entity_poly.entity_id
_entity_poly.type
_entity_poly.pdbx_seq_one_letter_code
_entity_poly.pdbx_strand_id
1 'polypeptide(L)'
;LYICSLFIRKTMEYFTERESALSEGLFSFAPLFYKDYKLKKIKRTGMAMIVGTSQMERVRGLLDRLPQPETLLIYSSWDGYYKEPEQVKVNPKYKEFREMFHNVVDIYTSGHADRPTIEAVIKTVNPKKIICIHKDADAEL
;
A
#
# COMPACT_ATOMS: atom_id res chain seq x y z
N LEU A 1 -3.72 -9.43 11.72
CA LEU A 1 -2.89 -8.75 10.72
C LEU A 1 -1.41 -8.90 11.08
N TYR A 2 -0.59 -9.20 10.08
CA TYR A 2 0.85 -9.29 10.22
C TYR A 2 1.54 -8.20 9.43
N ILE A 3 2.63 -7.66 9.96
CA ILE A 3 3.44 -6.63 9.31
C ILE A 3 4.85 -7.15 9.09
N CYS A 4 5.27 -7.24 7.84
CA CYS A 4 6.59 -7.75 7.46
C CYS A 4 7.68 -6.68 7.42
N SER A 5 7.31 -5.41 7.29
CA SER A 5 8.24 -4.29 7.16
C SER A 5 8.41 -3.55 8.48
N LEU A 6 9.67 -3.36 8.92
CA LEU A 6 9.97 -2.53 10.09
C LEU A 6 9.53 -1.07 9.89
N PHE A 7 9.64 -0.56 8.67
CA PHE A 7 9.20 0.79 8.32
C PHE A 7 7.69 0.93 8.51
N ILE A 8 6.90 0.03 7.92
CA ILE A 8 5.43 0.04 8.04
C ILE A 8 5.02 -0.13 9.52
N ARG A 9 5.73 -0.98 10.27
CA ARG A 9 5.46 -1.12 11.71
C ARG A 9 5.63 0.20 12.46
N LYS A 10 6.79 0.85 12.29
CA LYS A 10 7.06 2.12 12.97
C LYS A 10 6.05 3.20 12.57
N THR A 11 5.64 3.21 11.30
CA THR A 11 4.57 4.12 10.84
C THR A 11 3.25 3.84 11.55
N MET A 12 2.85 2.56 11.66
CA MET A 12 1.63 2.18 12.38
C MET A 12 1.72 2.51 13.88
N GLU A 13 2.85 2.22 14.53
CA GLU A 13 3.09 2.59 15.93
C GLU A 13 2.98 4.11 16.12
N TYR A 14 3.59 4.89 15.24
CA TYR A 14 3.52 6.36 15.29
C TYR A 14 2.08 6.88 15.21
N PHE A 15 1.26 6.33 14.32
CA PHE A 15 -0.13 6.73 14.17
C PHE A 15 -1.03 6.24 15.31
N THR A 16 -0.73 5.08 15.92
CA THR A 16 -1.49 4.56 17.05
C THR A 16 -1.16 5.26 18.38
N GLU A 17 0.03 5.83 18.52
CA GLU A 17 0.44 6.58 19.71
C GLU A 17 -0.07 8.04 19.72
N ARG A 18 -0.59 8.53 18.61
CA ARG A 18 -1.07 9.92 18.49
C ARG A 18 -2.54 9.93 18.10
N GLU A 19 -3.32 10.72 18.83
CA GLU A 19 -4.65 11.10 18.40
C GLU A 19 -4.53 11.89 17.09
N SER A 20 -4.56 11.18 15.99
CA SER A 20 -4.49 11.73 14.65
C SER A 20 -5.86 11.66 14.00
N ALA A 21 -6.01 12.22 12.80
CA ALA A 21 -7.23 12.16 11.99
C ALA A 21 -7.60 10.73 11.50
N LEU A 22 -6.95 9.70 12.03
CA LEU A 22 -7.28 8.31 11.72
C LEU A 22 -8.52 7.87 12.48
N SER A 23 -9.31 7.00 11.87
CA SER A 23 -10.53 6.47 12.48
C SER A 23 -10.24 5.66 13.75
N GLU A 24 -11.15 5.71 14.72
CA GLU A 24 -11.06 4.96 16.00
C GLU A 24 -10.76 3.46 15.81
N GLY A 25 -11.25 2.84 14.73
CA GLY A 25 -10.98 1.44 14.42
C GLY A 25 -9.50 1.11 14.16
N LEU A 26 -8.68 2.09 13.80
CA LEU A 26 -7.24 1.91 13.63
C LEU A 26 -6.49 1.84 14.97
N PHE A 27 -6.97 2.53 16.00
CA PHE A 27 -6.34 2.55 17.33
C PHE A 27 -6.57 1.27 18.12
N SER A 28 -7.64 0.52 17.85
CA SER A 28 -7.90 -0.78 18.47
C SER A 28 -7.06 -1.91 17.88
N PHE A 29 -6.22 -1.61 16.89
CA PHE A 29 -5.51 -2.58 16.10
C PHE A 29 -4.11 -2.86 16.64
N ALA A 30 -3.85 -4.09 17.11
CA ALA A 30 -2.53 -4.56 17.53
C ALA A 30 -1.88 -5.41 16.44
N PRO A 31 -0.98 -4.83 15.62
CA PRO A 31 -0.32 -5.57 14.55
C PRO A 31 0.70 -6.57 15.10
N LEU A 32 0.77 -7.75 14.49
CA LEU A 32 1.75 -8.77 14.80
C LEU A 32 2.90 -8.74 13.78
N PHE A 33 4.12 -8.98 14.25
CA PHE A 33 5.25 -9.14 13.32
C PHE A 33 5.19 -10.47 12.59
N TYR A 34 5.78 -10.51 11.38
CA TYR A 34 5.86 -11.71 10.58
C TYR A 34 6.56 -12.88 11.28
N LYS A 35 7.56 -12.61 12.15
CA LYS A 35 8.24 -13.68 12.93
C LYS A 35 7.37 -14.34 14.00
N ASP A 36 6.25 -13.73 14.34
CA ASP A 36 5.32 -14.25 15.34
C ASP A 36 4.27 -15.18 14.73
N TYR A 37 4.23 -15.29 13.40
CA TYR A 37 3.28 -16.19 12.75
C TYR A 37 3.71 -17.64 12.81
N LYS A 38 2.73 -18.51 13.02
CA LYS A 38 2.88 -19.97 12.93
C LYS A 38 2.10 -20.48 11.72
N LEU A 39 2.78 -21.09 10.75
CA LEU A 39 2.17 -21.55 9.49
C LEU A 39 0.96 -22.47 9.73
N LYS A 40 1.02 -23.35 10.73
CA LYS A 40 -0.11 -24.21 11.13
C LYS A 40 -1.34 -23.42 11.56
N LYS A 41 -1.14 -22.29 12.25
CA LYS A 41 -2.23 -21.38 12.64
C LYS A 41 -2.81 -20.68 11.43
N ILE A 42 -1.95 -20.17 10.54
CA ILE A 42 -2.37 -19.49 9.31
C ILE A 42 -3.25 -20.38 8.45
N LYS A 43 -2.83 -21.61 8.21
CA LYS A 43 -3.62 -22.60 7.45
C LYS A 43 -5.00 -22.88 8.04
N ARG A 44 -5.16 -22.71 9.34
CA ARG A 44 -6.44 -22.96 10.03
C ARG A 44 -7.34 -21.74 10.08
N THR A 45 -6.78 -20.55 10.29
CA THR A 45 -7.57 -19.34 10.58
C THR A 45 -7.44 -18.27 9.52
N GLY A 46 -6.61 -18.48 8.48
CA GLY A 46 -6.24 -17.45 7.54
C GLY A 46 -5.37 -16.35 8.17
N MET A 47 -4.94 -15.40 7.35
CA MET A 47 -4.26 -14.20 7.81
C MET A 47 -4.44 -13.06 6.81
N ALA A 48 -4.28 -11.83 7.29
CA ALA A 48 -3.96 -10.66 6.45
C ALA A 48 -2.53 -10.21 6.76
N MET A 49 -1.79 -9.80 5.74
CA MET A 49 -0.39 -9.39 5.88
C MET A 49 -0.11 -8.13 5.05
N ILE A 50 0.51 -7.13 5.67
CA ILE A 50 1.03 -5.97 4.95
C ILE A 50 2.49 -6.23 4.59
N VAL A 51 2.78 -6.18 3.30
CA VAL A 51 4.10 -6.47 2.74
C VAL A 51 4.47 -5.42 1.69
N GLY A 52 5.76 -5.26 1.45
CA GLY A 52 6.25 -4.48 0.32
C GLY A 52 7.13 -5.34 -0.58
N THR A 53 7.50 -4.82 -1.73
CA THR A 53 8.37 -5.52 -2.72
C THR A 53 9.73 -5.91 -2.14
N SER A 54 10.20 -5.22 -1.10
CA SER A 54 11.44 -5.59 -0.39
C SER A 54 11.37 -6.93 0.36
N GLN A 55 10.16 -7.47 0.59
CA GLN A 55 9.93 -8.76 1.23
C GLN A 55 9.58 -9.88 0.23
N MET A 56 9.81 -9.68 -1.06
CA MET A 56 9.41 -10.59 -2.13
C MET A 56 9.80 -12.05 -1.87
N GLU A 57 11.04 -12.31 -1.49
CA GLU A 57 11.53 -13.67 -1.23
C GLU A 57 10.80 -14.36 -0.06
N ARG A 58 10.45 -13.60 0.96
CA ARG A 58 9.66 -14.14 2.09
C ARG A 58 8.24 -14.47 1.68
N VAL A 59 7.63 -13.60 0.87
CA VAL A 59 6.29 -13.82 0.34
C VAL A 59 6.29 -15.04 -0.57
N ARG A 60 7.29 -15.20 -1.45
CA ARG A 60 7.48 -16.38 -2.29
C ARG A 60 7.50 -17.65 -1.44
N GLY A 61 8.36 -17.70 -0.42
CA GLY A 61 8.45 -18.87 0.48
C GLY A 61 7.17 -19.13 1.30
N LEU A 62 6.28 -18.15 1.46
CA LEU A 62 4.94 -18.36 2.02
C LEU A 62 3.97 -18.92 0.99
N LEU A 63 3.97 -18.38 -0.23
CA LEU A 63 3.10 -18.81 -1.33
C LEU A 63 3.34 -20.26 -1.71
N ASP A 64 4.61 -20.74 -1.64
CA ASP A 64 4.98 -22.15 -1.86
C ASP A 64 4.32 -23.11 -0.83
N ARG A 65 3.86 -22.59 0.29
CA ARG A 65 3.31 -23.36 1.43
C ARG A 65 1.82 -23.14 1.68
N LEU A 66 1.23 -22.18 1.00
CA LEU A 66 -0.18 -21.81 1.13
C LEU A 66 -0.95 -22.16 -0.15
N PRO A 67 -2.26 -22.48 -0.04
CA PRO A 67 -3.08 -22.74 -1.21
C PRO A 67 -3.22 -21.47 -2.06
N GLN A 68 -2.69 -21.49 -3.27
CA GLN A 68 -2.74 -20.33 -4.18
C GLN A 68 -4.18 -19.85 -4.50
N PRO A 69 -5.17 -20.74 -4.71
CA PRO A 69 -6.55 -20.31 -4.95
C PRO A 69 -7.19 -19.53 -3.79
N GLU A 70 -6.69 -19.75 -2.56
CA GLU A 70 -7.20 -19.07 -1.34
C GLU A 70 -6.36 -17.84 -0.98
N THR A 71 -5.34 -17.52 -1.79
CA THR A 71 -4.43 -16.40 -1.53
C THR A 71 -4.81 -15.23 -2.44
N LEU A 72 -5.06 -14.07 -1.85
CA LEU A 72 -5.42 -12.83 -2.54
C LEU A 72 -4.35 -11.76 -2.28
N LEU A 73 -3.86 -11.13 -3.34
CA LEU A 73 -3.14 -9.86 -3.25
C LEU A 73 -4.11 -8.69 -3.42
N ILE A 74 -4.18 -7.84 -2.41
CA ILE A 74 -4.74 -6.49 -2.55
C ILE A 74 -3.58 -5.58 -2.91
N TYR A 75 -3.48 -5.20 -4.18
CA TYR A 75 -2.44 -4.30 -4.66
C TYR A 75 -2.90 -2.86 -4.45
N SER A 76 -2.26 -2.17 -3.49
CA SER A 76 -2.65 -0.83 -3.06
C SER A 76 -1.66 0.26 -3.46
N SER A 77 -0.82 0.00 -4.45
CA SER A 77 0.07 1.00 -5.05
C SER A 77 -0.46 1.45 -6.40
N TRP A 78 0.04 2.58 -6.88
CA TRP A 78 -0.29 3.08 -8.20
C TRP A 78 0.01 2.04 -9.29
N ASP A 79 -0.94 1.80 -10.16
CA ASP A 79 -0.88 0.74 -11.16
C ASP A 79 0.15 1.02 -12.29
N GLY A 80 0.52 2.28 -12.50
CA GLY A 80 1.61 2.66 -13.39
C GLY A 80 2.94 1.98 -13.08
N TYR A 81 3.21 1.62 -11.81
CA TYR A 81 4.43 0.90 -11.45
C TYR A 81 4.58 -0.46 -12.12
N TYR A 82 3.51 -1.10 -12.55
CA TYR A 82 3.55 -2.37 -13.26
C TYR A 82 3.01 -2.32 -14.69
N LYS A 83 2.30 -1.25 -15.06
CA LYS A 83 1.71 -1.08 -16.40
C LYS A 83 2.57 -0.23 -17.33
N GLU A 84 3.17 0.84 -16.81
CA GLU A 84 3.92 1.78 -17.64
C GLU A 84 5.32 1.27 -17.94
N PRO A 85 5.71 1.14 -19.22
CA PRO A 85 7.00 0.54 -19.62
C PRO A 85 8.21 1.21 -18.97
N GLU A 86 8.21 2.52 -18.85
CA GLU A 86 9.30 3.27 -18.25
C GLU A 86 9.41 2.99 -16.74
N GLN A 87 8.29 2.89 -16.03
CA GLN A 87 8.26 2.56 -14.61
C GLN A 87 8.72 1.11 -14.36
N VAL A 88 8.25 0.18 -15.19
CA VAL A 88 8.67 -1.23 -15.13
C VAL A 88 10.16 -1.38 -15.41
N LYS A 89 10.71 -0.61 -16.36
CA LYS A 89 12.14 -0.60 -16.65
C LYS A 89 12.97 -0.11 -15.48
N VAL A 90 12.53 0.93 -14.81
CA VAL A 90 13.24 1.51 -13.64
C VAL A 90 13.13 0.59 -12.41
N ASN A 91 11.96 0.01 -12.17
CA ASN A 91 11.75 -0.83 -11.00
C ASN A 91 10.84 -2.04 -11.31
N PRO A 92 11.39 -3.12 -11.89
CA PRO A 92 10.61 -4.30 -12.30
C PRO A 92 9.97 -5.05 -11.13
N LYS A 93 10.45 -4.83 -9.90
CA LYS A 93 9.99 -5.57 -8.71
C LYS A 93 8.49 -5.45 -8.43
N TYR A 94 7.85 -4.34 -8.79
CA TYR A 94 6.41 -4.19 -8.60
C TYR A 94 5.62 -5.15 -9.49
N LYS A 95 6.03 -5.26 -10.75
CA LYS A 95 5.42 -6.19 -11.70
C LYS A 95 5.68 -7.64 -11.28
N GLU A 96 6.94 -7.98 -10.99
CA GLU A 96 7.33 -9.32 -10.53
C GLU A 96 6.55 -9.72 -9.26
N PHE A 97 6.43 -8.81 -8.30
CA PHE A 97 5.71 -9.07 -7.05
C PHE A 97 4.23 -9.36 -7.30
N ARG A 98 3.59 -8.58 -8.16
CA ARG A 98 2.18 -8.76 -8.52
C ARG A 98 1.94 -10.08 -9.24
N GLU A 99 2.83 -10.45 -10.15
CA GLU A 99 2.76 -11.69 -10.95
C GLU A 99 2.97 -12.97 -10.13
N MET A 100 3.42 -12.88 -8.89
CA MET A 100 3.52 -14.04 -7.99
C MET A 100 2.16 -14.56 -7.52
N PHE A 101 1.09 -13.78 -7.66
CA PHE A 101 -0.24 -14.11 -7.17
C PHE A 101 -1.19 -14.43 -8.30
N HIS A 102 -2.01 -15.49 -8.12
CA HIS A 102 -3.05 -15.86 -9.08
C HIS A 102 -4.28 -14.96 -8.95
N ASN A 103 -4.62 -14.57 -7.73
CA ASN A 103 -5.75 -13.70 -7.44
C ASN A 103 -5.23 -12.33 -7.02
N VAL A 104 -5.57 -11.30 -7.78
CA VAL A 104 -5.16 -9.93 -7.50
C VAL A 104 -6.34 -8.99 -7.67
N VAL A 105 -6.51 -8.10 -6.71
CA VAL A 105 -7.44 -6.97 -6.75
C VAL A 105 -6.65 -5.69 -6.58
N ASP A 106 -6.83 -4.76 -7.51
CA ASP A 106 -6.19 -3.45 -7.44
C ASP A 106 -7.12 -2.48 -6.69
N ILE A 107 -6.65 -1.97 -5.55
CA ILE A 107 -7.34 -0.96 -4.73
C ILE A 107 -6.32 0.12 -4.42
N TYR A 108 -6.38 1.22 -5.14
CA TYR A 108 -5.46 2.33 -4.96
C TYR A 108 -6.21 3.59 -4.56
N THR A 109 -5.72 4.23 -3.50
CA THR A 109 -6.13 5.57 -3.09
C THR A 109 -4.91 6.46 -3.17
N SER A 110 -4.97 7.49 -4.00
CA SER A 110 -3.90 8.48 -4.09
C SER A 110 -3.69 9.17 -2.73
N GLY A 111 -2.43 9.38 -2.36
CA GLY A 111 -2.08 10.23 -1.23
C GLY A 111 -2.14 11.72 -1.56
N HIS A 112 -2.42 12.08 -2.80
CA HIS A 112 -2.62 13.47 -3.22
C HIS A 112 -4.04 13.93 -2.92
N ALA A 113 -4.20 15.22 -2.66
CA ALA A 113 -5.52 15.82 -2.56
C ALA A 113 -6.25 15.71 -3.91
N ASP A 114 -7.54 15.43 -3.86
CA ASP A 114 -8.38 15.44 -5.04
C ASP A 114 -8.65 16.87 -5.55
N ARG A 115 -9.12 16.97 -6.78
CA ARG A 115 -9.41 18.27 -7.42
C ARG A 115 -10.35 19.15 -6.59
N PRO A 116 -11.49 18.67 -6.07
CA PRO A 116 -12.37 19.48 -5.22
C PRO A 116 -11.66 20.06 -3.98
N THR A 117 -10.79 19.27 -3.34
CA THR A 117 -10.02 19.73 -2.19
C THR A 117 -9.02 20.81 -2.59
N ILE A 118 -8.31 20.66 -3.71
CA ILE A 118 -7.36 21.65 -4.22
C ILE A 118 -8.11 22.95 -4.55
N GLU A 119 -9.24 22.89 -5.25
CA GLU A 119 -10.07 24.05 -5.58
C GLU A 119 -10.60 24.77 -4.33
N ALA A 120 -11.01 24.03 -3.31
CA ALA A 120 -11.45 24.59 -2.02
C ALA A 120 -10.31 25.34 -1.31
N VAL A 121 -9.10 24.77 -1.30
CA VAL A 121 -7.91 25.43 -0.73
C VAL A 121 -7.58 26.71 -1.52
N ILE A 122 -7.54 26.65 -2.84
CA ILE A 122 -7.29 27.82 -3.69
C ILE A 122 -8.32 28.94 -3.42
N LYS A 123 -9.59 28.58 -3.36
CA LYS A 123 -10.68 29.53 -3.08
C LYS A 123 -10.56 30.15 -1.69
N THR A 124 -10.18 29.36 -0.68
CA THR A 124 -10.05 29.84 0.70
C THR A 124 -8.85 30.75 0.88
N VAL A 125 -7.70 30.36 0.31
CA VAL A 125 -6.45 31.12 0.41
C VAL A 125 -6.45 32.34 -0.51
N ASN A 126 -7.19 32.29 -1.61
CA ASN A 126 -7.24 33.32 -2.65
C ASN A 126 -5.85 33.85 -3.05
N PRO A 127 -4.94 33.00 -3.52
CA PRO A 127 -3.55 33.37 -3.78
C PRO A 127 -3.44 34.27 -5.01
N LYS A 128 -2.49 35.19 -5.00
CA LYS A 128 -2.19 36.06 -6.17
C LYS A 128 -1.59 35.28 -7.34
N LYS A 129 -0.98 34.13 -7.08
CA LYS A 129 -0.35 33.29 -8.11
C LYS A 129 -0.38 31.83 -7.64
N ILE A 130 -0.69 30.94 -8.57
CA ILE A 130 -0.62 29.49 -8.39
C ILE A 130 0.53 28.98 -9.25
N ILE A 131 1.39 28.13 -8.67
CA ILE A 131 2.47 27.45 -9.38
C ILE A 131 2.22 25.96 -9.20
N CYS A 132 1.88 25.28 -10.29
CA CYS A 132 1.72 23.83 -10.30
C CYS A 132 3.08 23.16 -10.40
N ILE A 133 3.35 22.28 -9.46
CA ILE A 133 4.51 21.39 -9.47
C ILE A 133 4.01 19.95 -9.47
N HIS A 134 4.81 19.05 -10.01
CA HIS A 134 4.48 17.62 -10.02
C HIS A 134 3.15 17.33 -10.74
N LYS A 135 2.99 17.89 -11.92
CA LYS A 135 1.84 17.66 -12.81
C LYS A 135 2.34 17.08 -14.14
N ASP A 136 1.47 16.41 -14.85
CA ASP A 136 1.71 16.02 -16.23
C ASP A 136 1.76 17.26 -17.14
N ALA A 137 2.50 17.17 -18.24
CA ALA A 137 2.75 18.34 -19.11
C ALA A 137 1.47 18.94 -19.70
N ASP A 138 0.46 18.14 -19.93
CA ASP A 138 -0.83 18.43 -20.53
C ASP A 138 -1.97 18.54 -19.50
N ALA A 139 -1.68 18.39 -18.20
CA ALA A 139 -2.71 18.55 -17.18
C ALA A 139 -3.15 20.00 -17.04
N GLU A 140 -4.45 20.26 -17.15
CA GLU A 140 -5.09 21.53 -16.85
C GLU A 140 -5.55 21.57 -15.38
N LEU A 141 -5.53 22.78 -14.80
CA LEU A 141 -6.07 23.01 -13.45
C LEU A 141 -7.59 23.09 -13.45
#